data_0c202c49ddab4deb73e6254f6bf25b8b
#
_entry.id   0c202c49ddab4deb73e6254f6bf25b8b
#
_cell.length_a   1.000
_cell.length_b   1.000
_cell.length_c   1.000
_cell.angle_alpha   90.00
_cell.angle_beta   90.00
_cell.angle_gamma   90.00
#
_symmetry.space_group_name_H-M   'P 1'
#
loop_
_entity.id
_entity.type
_entity.pdbx_description
1 polymer ?
#
loop_
_entity_poly.entity_id
_entity_poly.type
_entity_poly.pdbx_seq_one_letter_code
_entity_poly.pdbx_strand_id
1 'polypeptide(L)'
;MPRLAPLLTCLLGLLLLAAHPAHAQDLAPWGTGESRGEDLSIYLVTFGPGDDVASWWGHGSLVVEDHRLQQARLYNYGMFSFDESMLLRYAMGRLEFWVDDASPNATFRFYRSLNRDVRLQELNLTPAQRAELGKLLAVNVLPENRNYLYQHYSDNCVTRLRDGIDKVLGGQLHQAMSGPGRMTLRDHVRRYTDVGPPMSLLLDFLMNDEIDQPVTRWQEAFLPDELERQVAEMQVVGEDGQKHPLVARNVTVYESHGRPKTPDQPPKYGPVLLVLGLAFGGGAVGLSLWRRKSGGRAPRILLGLQNVFFGLVFGIPGFALFIMWMFTEHTVTYRNENLFLANPLTLLTLPLGIQLMFGSERAPERLRRLWLVLAGLGVLGLVLKALPMFDQDNWRLIALILPMSVGMAGALTLSRAPAANRASDALASSLKAS
;
A
#
# COMPACT_ATOMS: atom_id res chain seq x y z
N MET A 1 9.77 -26.61 3.64
CA MET A 1 8.40 -26.44 3.14
C MET A 1 7.32 -26.28 4.24
N PRO A 2 7.54 -25.52 5.33
CA PRO A 2 6.53 -25.38 6.40
C PRO A 2 5.85 -23.99 6.45
N ARG A 3 5.91 -23.17 5.39
CA ARG A 3 5.33 -21.80 5.39
C ARG A 3 4.18 -21.57 4.41
N LEU A 4 3.73 -22.59 3.68
CA LEU A 4 2.54 -22.53 2.83
C LEU A 4 1.23 -22.91 3.56
N ALA A 5 1.34 -23.60 4.68
CA ALA A 5 0.20 -24.02 5.48
C ALA A 5 -0.61 -22.82 6.08
N PRO A 6 0.01 -21.75 6.64
CA PRO A 6 -0.75 -20.63 7.19
C PRO A 6 -1.46 -19.81 6.10
N LEU A 7 -0.89 -19.71 4.90
CA LEU A 7 -1.54 -19.02 3.76
C LEU A 7 -2.79 -19.77 3.29
N LEU A 8 -2.72 -21.11 3.21
CA LEU A 8 -3.90 -21.94 2.88
C LEU A 8 -4.97 -21.90 3.99
N THR A 9 -4.58 -21.85 5.26
CA THR A 9 -5.53 -21.80 6.39
C THR A 9 -6.22 -20.45 6.47
N CYS A 10 -5.53 -19.33 6.19
CA CYS A 10 -6.14 -18.00 6.07
C CYS A 10 -7.07 -17.90 4.84
N LEU A 11 -6.67 -18.46 3.69
CA LEU A 11 -7.55 -18.56 2.52
C LEU A 11 -8.81 -19.40 2.80
N LEU A 12 -8.69 -20.53 3.51
CA LEU A 12 -9.84 -21.37 3.88
C LEU A 12 -10.73 -20.67 4.92
N GLY A 13 -10.16 -19.92 5.85
CA GLY A 13 -10.93 -19.14 6.84
C GLY A 13 -11.73 -18.02 6.21
N LEU A 14 -11.18 -17.34 5.19
CA LEU A 14 -11.87 -16.32 4.38
C LEU A 14 -12.94 -16.96 3.47
N LEU A 15 -12.68 -18.14 2.91
CA LEU A 15 -13.64 -18.90 2.10
C LEU A 15 -14.84 -19.40 2.92
N LEU A 16 -14.66 -19.72 4.19
CA LEU A 16 -15.76 -20.14 5.08
C LEU A 16 -16.67 -18.97 5.50
N LEU A 17 -16.16 -17.73 5.47
CA LEU A 17 -16.97 -16.52 5.66
C LEU A 17 -17.75 -16.15 4.38
N ALA A 18 -17.24 -16.49 3.20
CA ALA A 18 -17.88 -16.22 1.91
C ALA A 18 -18.99 -17.21 1.51
N ALA A 19 -19.09 -18.35 2.22
CA ALA A 19 -20.06 -19.42 1.90
C ALA A 19 -21.36 -19.35 2.71
N HIS A 20 -21.82 -18.14 3.05
CA HIS A 20 -23.22 -18.01 3.49
C HIS A 20 -24.10 -17.97 2.25
N PRO A 21 -25.16 -18.84 2.16
CA PRO A 21 -26.15 -18.71 1.11
C PRO A 21 -26.71 -17.30 1.18
N ALA A 22 -26.88 -16.65 0.02
CA ALA A 22 -27.60 -15.38 -0.08
C ALA A 22 -29.05 -15.63 0.40
N HIS A 23 -29.25 -15.56 1.70
CA HIS A 23 -30.59 -15.40 2.24
C HIS A 23 -31.06 -14.02 1.75
N ALA A 24 -32.29 -13.94 1.27
CA ALA A 24 -32.97 -12.66 1.15
C ALA A 24 -32.83 -12.01 2.55
N GLN A 25 -31.96 -11.02 2.66
CA GLN A 25 -31.69 -10.37 3.95
C GLN A 25 -32.97 -9.63 4.32
N ASP A 26 -33.68 -10.12 5.33
CA ASP A 26 -34.79 -9.39 5.90
C ASP A 26 -34.24 -8.07 6.42
N LEU A 27 -34.88 -6.99 6.01
CA LEU A 27 -34.51 -5.65 6.43
C LEU A 27 -34.52 -5.59 7.97
N ALA A 28 -33.44 -5.09 8.59
CA ALA A 28 -33.35 -4.98 10.03
C ALA A 28 -34.50 -4.14 10.61
N PRO A 29 -34.95 -4.37 11.86
CA PRO A 29 -36.08 -3.66 12.48
C PRO A 29 -35.97 -2.14 12.42
N TRP A 30 -34.76 -1.60 12.54
CA TRP A 30 -34.49 -0.15 12.37
C TRP A 30 -34.57 0.31 10.90
N GLY A 31 -34.50 -0.59 9.95
CA GLY A 31 -34.75 -0.31 8.53
C GLY A 31 -36.23 -0.31 8.17
N THR A 32 -37.03 -1.14 8.83
CA THR A 32 -38.50 -1.22 8.62
C THR A 32 -39.26 -0.14 9.39
N GLY A 33 -38.62 0.52 10.36
CA GLY A 33 -39.26 1.47 11.27
C GLY A 33 -39.92 0.80 12.52
N GLU A 34 -39.68 -0.49 12.73
CA GLU A 34 -40.13 -1.19 13.95
C GLU A 34 -39.36 -0.76 15.19
N SER A 35 -38.05 -0.49 15.04
CA SER A 35 -37.18 0.07 16.07
C SER A 35 -37.40 1.57 16.24
N ARG A 36 -37.48 2.04 17.48
CA ARG A 36 -37.52 3.45 17.81
C ARG A 36 -36.10 3.92 18.12
N GLY A 37 -35.78 5.18 17.80
CA GLY A 37 -34.45 5.73 18.01
C GLY A 37 -33.97 5.71 19.47
N GLU A 38 -34.90 5.83 20.44
CA GLU A 38 -34.59 5.70 21.87
C GLU A 38 -34.16 4.30 22.29
N ASP A 39 -34.61 3.25 21.56
CA ASP A 39 -34.25 1.86 21.83
C ASP A 39 -32.89 1.45 21.23
N LEU A 40 -32.30 2.32 20.36
CA LEU A 40 -31.07 2.03 19.62
C LEU A 40 -29.83 2.57 20.33
N SER A 41 -28.76 1.79 20.31
CA SER A 41 -27.38 2.27 20.48
C SER A 41 -26.57 2.00 19.21
N ILE A 42 -25.67 2.93 18.86
CA ILE A 42 -24.77 2.80 17.72
C ILE A 42 -23.32 2.92 18.18
N TYR A 43 -22.49 1.99 17.73
CA TYR A 43 -21.07 1.92 18.08
C TYR A 43 -20.21 1.99 16.83
N LEU A 44 -19.24 2.90 16.82
CA LEU A 44 -18.10 2.81 15.92
C LEU A 44 -17.14 1.73 16.45
N VAL A 45 -16.81 0.77 15.60
CA VAL A 45 -15.92 -0.34 15.94
C VAL A 45 -14.63 -0.20 15.17
N THR A 46 -13.51 -0.23 15.90
CA THR A 46 -12.16 -0.26 15.34
C THR A 46 -11.53 -1.61 15.62
N PHE A 47 -11.13 -2.29 14.54
CA PHE A 47 -10.31 -3.49 14.57
C PHE A 47 -8.86 -3.12 14.28
N GLY A 48 -7.95 -3.44 15.19
CA GLY A 48 -6.53 -3.16 15.03
C GLY A 48 -5.88 -3.90 13.84
N PRO A 49 -4.62 -3.59 13.51
CA PRO A 49 -3.88 -4.25 12.45
C PRO A 49 -3.80 -5.77 12.60
N GLY A 50 -3.68 -6.48 11.47
CA GLY A 50 -3.48 -7.93 11.38
C GLY A 50 -2.10 -8.31 10.83
N ASP A 51 -1.93 -9.60 10.48
CA ASP A 51 -0.64 -10.14 10.02
C ASP A 51 -0.47 -10.15 8.50
N ASP A 52 -1.56 -10.13 7.77
CA ASP A 52 -1.55 -10.09 6.31
C ASP A 52 -1.58 -8.65 5.78
N VAL A 53 -1.10 -8.45 4.54
CA VAL A 53 -0.97 -7.13 3.91
C VAL A 53 -2.29 -6.35 3.89
N ALA A 54 -3.41 -7.02 3.62
CA ALA A 54 -4.71 -6.36 3.54
C ALA A 54 -5.20 -5.86 4.90
N SER A 55 -4.74 -6.48 5.99
CA SER A 55 -5.14 -6.16 7.36
C SER A 55 -4.18 -5.22 8.10
N TRP A 56 -3.03 -4.87 7.53
CA TRP A 56 -2.05 -3.99 8.19
C TRP A 56 -2.62 -2.63 8.60
N TRP A 57 -3.58 -2.10 7.84
CA TRP A 57 -4.21 -0.79 8.13
C TRP A 57 -5.36 -0.86 9.11
N GLY A 58 -5.63 -2.03 9.68
CA GLY A 58 -6.81 -2.21 10.54
C GLY A 58 -8.10 -2.35 9.74
N HIS A 59 -9.24 -2.16 10.41
CA HIS A 59 -10.56 -2.20 9.79
C HIS A 59 -11.58 -1.44 10.65
N GLY A 60 -12.67 -0.95 10.06
CA GLY A 60 -13.75 -0.25 10.75
C GLY A 60 -15.11 -0.85 10.43
N SER A 61 -16.04 -0.78 11.37
CA SER A 61 -17.44 -1.18 11.21
C SER A 61 -18.36 -0.33 12.10
N LEU A 62 -19.67 -0.36 11.83
CA LEU A 62 -20.68 0.17 12.73
C LEU A 62 -21.54 -0.95 13.29
N VAL A 63 -21.84 -0.93 14.57
CA VAL A 63 -22.82 -1.80 15.21
C VAL A 63 -24.07 -0.98 15.53
N VAL A 64 -25.24 -1.51 15.17
CA VAL A 64 -26.54 -1.03 15.64
C VAL A 64 -27.13 -2.12 16.54
N GLU A 65 -27.53 -1.73 17.74
CA GLU A 65 -28.15 -2.58 18.75
C GLU A 65 -29.50 -2.02 19.15
N ASP A 66 -30.55 -2.86 19.08
CA ASP A 66 -31.88 -2.55 19.60
C ASP A 66 -32.06 -3.27 20.95
N HIS A 67 -32.10 -2.49 22.02
CA HIS A 67 -32.22 -3.02 23.39
C HIS A 67 -33.62 -3.58 23.69
N ARG A 68 -34.65 -3.09 23.00
CA ARG A 68 -36.04 -3.56 23.19
C ARG A 68 -36.24 -4.92 22.50
N LEU A 69 -35.73 -5.05 21.27
CA LEU A 69 -35.86 -6.28 20.47
C LEU A 69 -34.74 -7.28 20.74
N GLN A 70 -33.71 -6.91 21.51
CA GLN A 70 -32.52 -7.74 21.78
C GLN A 70 -31.84 -8.20 20.47
N GLN A 71 -31.77 -7.32 19.49
CA GLN A 71 -31.15 -7.57 18.21
C GLN A 71 -29.98 -6.63 18.00
N ALA A 72 -28.91 -7.16 17.39
CA ALA A 72 -27.75 -6.36 17.01
C ALA A 72 -27.20 -6.83 15.67
N ARG A 73 -26.79 -5.89 14.81
CA ARG A 73 -26.07 -6.17 13.57
C ARG A 73 -24.83 -5.29 13.46
N LEU A 74 -23.77 -5.88 12.96
CA LEU A 74 -22.53 -5.20 12.61
C LEU A 74 -22.50 -5.01 11.10
N TYR A 75 -22.33 -3.78 10.63
CA TYR A 75 -22.27 -3.39 9.24
C TYR A 75 -20.82 -3.28 8.79
N ASN A 76 -20.42 -4.17 7.86
CA ASN A 76 -19.06 -4.39 7.43
C ASN A 76 -18.90 -3.96 5.96
N TYR A 77 -18.35 -2.77 5.73
CA TYR A 77 -17.95 -2.31 4.39
C TYR A 77 -16.60 -2.89 4.00
N GLY A 78 -16.37 -3.09 2.70
CA GLY A 78 -15.09 -3.60 2.22
C GLY A 78 -15.07 -5.12 2.07
N MET A 79 -16.23 -5.75 1.99
CA MET A 79 -16.36 -7.16 1.62
C MET A 79 -15.99 -7.35 0.16
N PHE A 80 -15.29 -8.43 -0.16
CA PHE A 80 -14.90 -8.77 -1.53
C PHE A 80 -14.83 -10.30 -1.70
N SER A 81 -14.89 -10.78 -2.94
CA SER A 81 -14.71 -12.20 -3.26
C SER A 81 -13.44 -12.44 -4.05
N PHE A 82 -12.87 -13.66 -3.88
CA PHE A 82 -11.75 -14.12 -4.70
C PHE A 82 -12.29 -15.04 -5.81
N ASP A 83 -12.82 -14.47 -6.89
CA ASP A 83 -13.13 -15.19 -8.11
C ASP A 83 -12.16 -14.80 -9.24
N GLU A 84 -12.11 -15.62 -10.32
CA GLU A 84 -11.17 -15.37 -11.43
C GLU A 84 -11.42 -14.01 -12.12
N SER A 85 -12.68 -13.57 -12.19
CA SER A 85 -13.05 -12.28 -12.78
C SER A 85 -12.61 -11.11 -11.90
N MET A 86 -12.62 -11.29 -10.58
CA MET A 86 -12.14 -10.29 -9.62
C MET A 86 -10.64 -10.02 -9.78
N LEU A 87 -9.82 -11.07 -9.98
CA LEU A 87 -8.39 -10.89 -10.17
C LEU A 87 -8.08 -10.00 -11.38
N LEU A 88 -8.81 -10.19 -12.49
CA LEU A 88 -8.67 -9.35 -13.67
C LEU A 88 -9.15 -7.92 -13.40
N ARG A 89 -10.32 -7.74 -12.76
CA ARG A 89 -10.83 -6.41 -12.38
C ARG A 89 -9.87 -5.69 -11.44
N TYR A 90 -9.33 -6.40 -10.46
CA TYR A 90 -8.30 -5.87 -9.55
C TYR A 90 -7.05 -5.42 -10.33
N ALA A 91 -6.54 -6.25 -11.23
CA ALA A 91 -5.40 -5.92 -12.06
C ALA A 91 -5.64 -4.68 -12.96
N MET A 92 -6.91 -4.46 -13.37
CA MET A 92 -7.33 -3.30 -14.15
C MET A 92 -7.65 -2.05 -13.29
N GLY A 93 -7.61 -2.15 -11.96
CA GLY A 93 -7.90 -1.04 -11.03
C GLY A 93 -9.40 -0.87 -10.71
N ARG A 94 -10.23 -1.85 -11.03
CA ARG A 94 -11.66 -1.86 -10.73
C ARG A 94 -11.95 -2.76 -9.54
N LEU A 95 -11.95 -2.16 -8.36
CA LEU A 95 -12.14 -2.86 -7.10
C LEU A 95 -13.63 -2.82 -6.72
N GLU A 96 -14.40 -3.82 -7.13
CA GLU A 96 -15.80 -3.96 -6.75
C GLU A 96 -15.91 -4.64 -5.39
N PHE A 97 -16.35 -3.88 -4.41
CA PHE A 97 -16.56 -4.29 -3.02
C PHE A 97 -18.03 -4.13 -2.65
N TRP A 98 -18.44 -4.71 -1.53
CA TRP A 98 -19.80 -4.52 -1.01
C TRP A 98 -19.81 -4.35 0.50
N VAL A 99 -20.95 -3.88 1.01
CA VAL A 99 -21.27 -3.92 2.45
C VAL A 99 -22.11 -5.14 2.75
N ASP A 100 -21.87 -5.75 3.91
CA ASP A 100 -22.64 -6.85 4.43
C ASP A 100 -22.93 -6.64 5.91
N ASP A 101 -23.95 -7.33 6.46
CA ASP A 101 -24.21 -7.34 7.90
C ASP A 101 -23.91 -8.72 8.51
N ALA A 102 -23.49 -8.69 9.76
CA ALA A 102 -23.10 -9.89 10.50
C ALA A 102 -23.44 -9.77 11.97
N SER A 103 -23.38 -10.91 12.68
CA SER A 103 -23.48 -10.93 14.13
C SER A 103 -22.24 -10.25 14.76
N PRO A 104 -22.42 -9.19 15.60
CA PRO A 104 -21.29 -8.56 16.29
C PRO A 104 -20.45 -9.55 17.09
N ASN A 105 -21.11 -10.43 17.87
CA ASN A 105 -20.44 -11.43 18.70
C ASN A 105 -19.61 -12.43 17.87
N ALA A 106 -20.10 -12.86 16.71
CA ALA A 106 -19.35 -13.75 15.84
C ALA A 106 -18.14 -13.04 15.24
N THR A 107 -18.32 -11.80 14.80
CA THR A 107 -17.24 -10.96 14.25
C THR A 107 -16.17 -10.67 15.30
N PHE A 108 -16.55 -10.29 16.51
CA PHE A 108 -15.58 -10.02 17.59
C PHE A 108 -14.78 -11.27 17.98
N ARG A 109 -15.43 -12.44 18.06
CA ARG A 109 -14.71 -13.72 18.27
C ARG A 109 -13.72 -14.01 17.15
N PHE A 110 -14.09 -13.73 15.90
CA PHE A 110 -13.21 -13.92 14.75
C PHE A 110 -11.97 -13.01 14.84
N TYR A 111 -12.13 -11.69 15.05
CA TYR A 111 -11.00 -10.77 15.19
C TYR A 111 -10.13 -11.10 16.41
N ARG A 112 -10.74 -11.51 17.53
CA ARG A 112 -10.01 -12.01 18.71
C ARG A 112 -9.18 -13.25 18.39
N SER A 113 -9.71 -14.20 17.61
CA SER A 113 -8.97 -15.41 17.20
C SER A 113 -7.75 -15.08 16.30
N LEU A 114 -7.78 -13.95 15.61
CA LEU A 114 -6.68 -13.40 14.83
C LEU A 114 -5.74 -12.50 15.66
N ASN A 115 -5.92 -12.44 16.99
CA ASN A 115 -5.16 -11.57 17.88
C ASN A 115 -5.14 -10.10 17.41
N ARG A 116 -6.31 -9.56 17.04
CA ARG A 116 -6.49 -8.16 16.63
C ARG A 116 -7.33 -7.43 17.66
N ASP A 117 -6.97 -6.17 17.96
CA ASP A 117 -7.74 -5.33 18.87
C ASP A 117 -9.19 -5.20 18.43
N VAL A 118 -10.10 -5.10 19.39
CA VAL A 118 -11.52 -4.79 19.16
C VAL A 118 -11.91 -3.68 20.14
N ARG A 119 -12.08 -2.47 19.61
CA ARG A 119 -12.44 -1.27 20.38
C ARG A 119 -13.74 -0.71 19.86
N LEU A 120 -14.60 -0.28 20.79
CA LEU A 120 -15.92 0.28 20.49
C LEU A 120 -16.04 1.69 21.10
N GLN A 121 -16.61 2.60 20.30
CA GLN A 121 -17.01 3.93 20.75
C GLN A 121 -18.52 4.05 20.60
N GLU A 122 -19.25 4.12 21.72
CA GLU A 122 -20.68 4.39 21.71
C GLU A 122 -20.91 5.84 21.30
N LEU A 123 -21.64 6.04 20.20
CA LEU A 123 -21.91 7.38 19.65
C LEU A 123 -23.06 8.04 20.40
N ASN A 124 -22.81 9.25 20.90
CA ASN A 124 -23.79 10.08 21.61
C ASN A 124 -24.69 10.84 20.62
N LEU A 125 -25.48 10.08 19.87
CA LEU A 125 -26.42 10.58 18.88
C LEU A 125 -27.80 10.77 19.50
N THR A 126 -28.59 11.73 18.99
CA THR A 126 -30.00 11.86 19.36
C THR A 126 -30.81 10.65 18.88
N PRO A 127 -32.00 10.38 19.48
CA PRO A 127 -32.86 9.30 19.00
C PRO A 127 -33.17 9.37 17.50
N ALA A 128 -33.40 10.58 16.97
CA ALA A 128 -33.66 10.80 15.54
C ALA A 128 -32.44 10.41 14.69
N GLN A 129 -31.24 10.86 15.08
CA GLN A 129 -29.99 10.53 14.40
C GLN A 129 -29.69 9.04 14.42
N ARG A 130 -29.94 8.34 15.55
CA ARG A 130 -29.77 6.89 15.68
C ARG A 130 -30.73 6.13 14.75
N ALA A 131 -31.99 6.54 14.68
CA ALA A 131 -32.97 5.95 13.77
C ALA A 131 -32.58 6.18 12.30
N GLU A 132 -32.13 7.39 11.94
CA GLU A 132 -31.69 7.70 10.57
C GLU A 132 -30.43 6.91 10.16
N LEU A 133 -29.41 6.86 11.03
CA LEU A 133 -28.19 6.13 10.72
C LEU A 133 -28.46 4.60 10.66
N GLY A 134 -29.24 4.07 11.60
CA GLY A 134 -29.67 2.67 11.56
C GLY A 134 -30.39 2.34 10.24
N LYS A 135 -31.36 3.15 9.83
CA LYS A 135 -32.08 3.00 8.56
C LYS A 135 -31.14 3.05 7.35
N LEU A 136 -30.20 4.02 7.32
CA LEU A 136 -29.20 4.14 6.26
C LEU A 136 -28.39 2.84 6.12
N LEU A 137 -27.90 2.31 7.23
CA LEU A 137 -27.10 1.08 7.25
C LEU A 137 -27.91 -0.14 6.80
N ALA A 138 -29.15 -0.28 7.29
CA ALA A 138 -30.05 -1.37 6.90
C ALA A 138 -30.38 -1.35 5.41
N VAL A 139 -30.54 -0.17 4.82
CA VAL A 139 -30.80 -0.01 3.37
C VAL A 139 -29.56 -0.27 2.53
N ASN A 140 -28.39 0.10 3.04
CA ASN A 140 -27.12 -0.08 2.30
C ASN A 140 -26.76 -1.56 2.06
N VAL A 141 -27.16 -2.49 2.92
CA VAL A 141 -26.88 -3.92 2.73
C VAL A 141 -27.80 -4.61 1.75
N LEU A 142 -28.87 -3.95 1.27
CA LEU A 142 -29.77 -4.54 0.30
C LEU A 142 -29.04 -4.78 -1.03
N PRO A 143 -29.36 -5.87 -1.76
CA PRO A 143 -28.64 -6.29 -2.98
C PRO A 143 -28.46 -5.17 -4.02
N GLU A 144 -29.44 -4.29 -4.17
CA GLU A 144 -29.44 -3.16 -5.10
C GLU A 144 -28.53 -1.99 -4.67
N ASN A 145 -28.16 -1.91 -3.37
CA ASN A 145 -27.42 -0.76 -2.80
C ASN A 145 -26.00 -1.13 -2.32
N ARG A 146 -25.74 -2.43 -2.10
CA ARG A 146 -24.55 -2.84 -1.34
C ARG A 146 -23.23 -2.71 -2.08
N ASN A 147 -23.23 -2.73 -3.41
CA ASN A 147 -22.00 -2.74 -4.21
C ASN A 147 -21.47 -1.33 -4.43
N TYR A 148 -20.13 -1.18 -4.39
CA TYR A 148 -19.46 0.08 -4.68
C TYR A 148 -18.06 -0.14 -5.22
N LEU A 149 -17.51 0.88 -5.91
CA LEU A 149 -16.12 0.89 -6.36
C LEU A 149 -15.23 1.40 -5.23
N TYR A 150 -14.39 0.51 -4.74
CA TYR A 150 -13.48 0.80 -3.64
C TYR A 150 -12.30 1.67 -4.10
N GLN A 151 -12.04 2.73 -3.35
CA GLN A 151 -10.88 3.59 -3.50
C GLN A 151 -10.13 3.67 -2.18
N HIS A 152 -8.85 3.32 -2.16
CA HIS A 152 -8.08 3.16 -0.92
C HIS A 152 -8.16 4.35 0.04
N TYR A 153 -8.17 5.57 -0.48
CA TYR A 153 -8.11 6.80 0.33
C TYR A 153 -9.43 7.55 0.41
N SER A 154 -10.31 7.41 -0.58
CA SER A 154 -11.50 8.26 -0.72
C SER A 154 -12.83 7.52 -0.59
N ASP A 155 -12.88 6.22 -0.86
CA ASP A 155 -14.10 5.40 -0.75
C ASP A 155 -13.76 3.97 -0.28
N ASN A 156 -13.43 3.84 1.01
CA ASN A 156 -13.08 2.58 1.65
C ASN A 156 -14.04 2.23 2.80
N CYS A 157 -13.75 1.15 3.52
CA CYS A 157 -14.58 0.71 4.66
C CYS A 157 -14.77 1.82 5.71
N VAL A 158 -13.74 2.61 5.98
CA VAL A 158 -13.75 3.64 7.04
C VAL A 158 -14.40 4.95 6.57
N THR A 159 -14.10 5.38 5.34
CA THR A 159 -14.69 6.61 4.78
C THR A 159 -16.20 6.49 4.66
N ARG A 160 -16.73 5.29 4.34
CA ARG A 160 -18.17 5.03 4.31
C ARG A 160 -18.82 5.16 5.69
N LEU A 161 -18.14 4.73 6.75
CA LEU A 161 -18.62 4.91 8.14
C LEU A 161 -18.60 6.40 8.52
N ARG A 162 -17.49 7.08 8.25
CA ARG A 162 -17.29 8.51 8.49
C ARG A 162 -18.39 9.33 7.83
N ASP A 163 -18.64 9.07 6.55
CA ASP A 163 -19.62 9.81 5.75
C ASP A 163 -21.05 9.54 6.22
N GLY A 164 -21.35 8.30 6.67
CA GLY A 164 -22.63 7.95 7.28
C GLY A 164 -22.86 8.67 8.61
N ILE A 165 -21.85 8.74 9.47
CA ILE A 165 -21.90 9.48 10.74
C ILE A 165 -22.06 10.99 10.46
N ASP A 166 -21.28 11.56 9.54
CA ASP A 166 -21.33 12.97 9.21
C ASP A 166 -22.70 13.39 8.67
N LYS A 167 -23.29 12.53 7.84
CA LYS A 167 -24.64 12.78 7.26
C LYS A 167 -25.69 13.03 8.35
N VAL A 168 -25.74 12.16 9.37
CA VAL A 168 -26.74 12.29 10.44
C VAL A 168 -26.39 13.40 11.44
N LEU A 169 -25.14 13.83 11.48
CA LEU A 169 -24.68 14.99 12.24
C LEU A 169 -24.83 16.31 11.48
N GLY A 170 -25.41 16.29 10.25
CA GLY A 170 -25.61 17.49 9.44
C GLY A 170 -24.33 18.20 9.00
N GLY A 171 -23.23 17.43 8.77
CA GLY A 171 -21.94 17.96 8.31
C GLY A 171 -21.01 18.45 9.43
N GLN A 172 -21.37 18.29 10.70
CA GLN A 172 -20.55 18.76 11.83
C GLN A 172 -19.23 18.05 11.93
N LEU A 173 -19.17 16.73 11.60
CA LEU A 173 -17.93 15.95 11.63
C LEU A 173 -16.95 16.45 10.56
N HIS A 174 -17.42 16.63 9.33
CA HIS A 174 -16.62 17.18 8.24
C HIS A 174 -16.07 18.57 8.58
N GLN A 175 -16.93 19.45 9.10
CA GLN A 175 -16.53 20.80 9.51
C GLN A 175 -15.44 20.77 10.60
N ALA A 176 -15.59 19.92 11.62
CA ALA A 176 -14.59 19.77 12.68
C ALA A 176 -13.26 19.23 12.17
N MET A 177 -13.30 18.39 11.14
CA MET A 177 -12.12 17.74 10.55
C MET A 177 -11.54 18.45 9.33
N SER A 178 -12.00 19.68 9.01
CA SER A 178 -11.52 20.48 7.87
C SER A 178 -10.10 21.03 8.05
N GLY A 179 -9.58 21.05 9.28
CA GLY A 179 -8.21 21.47 9.56
C GLY A 179 -7.14 20.52 9.02
N PRO A 180 -5.85 20.92 9.05
CA PRO A 180 -4.76 20.12 8.52
C PRO A 180 -4.61 18.76 9.23
N GLY A 181 -4.34 17.72 8.46
CA GLY A 181 -3.96 16.40 8.95
C GLY A 181 -2.57 16.40 9.59
N ARG A 182 -2.19 15.28 10.20
CA ARG A 182 -0.90 15.13 10.88
C ARG A 182 0.25 14.91 9.91
N MET A 183 -0.02 14.24 8.80
CA MET A 183 0.97 13.83 7.81
C MET A 183 0.31 13.52 6.46
N THR A 184 1.13 13.27 5.45
CA THR A 184 0.65 12.87 4.12
C THR A 184 0.10 11.44 4.11
N LEU A 185 -0.67 11.09 3.07
CA LEU A 185 -1.15 9.71 2.92
C LEU A 185 0.02 8.73 2.75
N ARG A 186 1.11 9.13 2.06
CA ARG A 186 2.35 8.35 1.95
C ARG A 186 2.97 8.05 3.30
N ASP A 187 3.03 9.04 4.18
CA ASP A 187 3.59 8.85 5.52
C ASP A 187 2.77 7.85 6.33
N HIS A 188 1.43 7.89 6.20
CA HIS A 188 0.58 6.87 6.77
C HIS A 188 0.85 5.48 6.19
N VAL A 189 0.97 5.35 4.87
CA VAL A 189 1.33 4.06 4.24
C VAL A 189 2.64 3.54 4.82
N ARG A 190 3.67 4.38 4.91
CA ARG A 190 4.97 4.02 5.47
C ARG A 190 4.90 3.55 6.93
N ARG A 191 4.04 4.18 7.75
CA ARG A 191 3.83 3.76 9.16
C ARG A 191 3.24 2.35 9.24
N TYR A 192 2.17 2.11 8.50
CA TYR A 192 1.45 0.85 8.57
C TYR A 192 2.17 -0.32 7.88
N THR A 193 3.06 -0.01 6.94
CA THR A 193 3.85 -1.02 6.23
C THR A 193 5.23 -1.28 6.83
N ASP A 194 5.57 -0.66 7.97
CA ASP A 194 6.84 -0.86 8.67
C ASP A 194 7.06 -2.32 9.09
N VAL A 195 5.98 -3.05 9.34
CA VAL A 195 6.01 -4.50 9.64
C VAL A 195 6.56 -5.35 8.48
N GLY A 196 6.58 -4.82 7.26
CA GLY A 196 7.04 -5.51 6.05
C GLY A 196 7.88 -4.61 5.14
N PRO A 197 9.15 -4.29 5.48
CA PRO A 197 9.96 -3.32 4.74
C PRO A 197 10.07 -3.55 3.22
N PRO A 198 10.16 -4.79 2.69
CA PRO A 198 10.13 -5.00 1.24
C PRO A 198 8.82 -4.55 0.58
N MET A 199 7.68 -4.81 1.22
CA MET A 199 6.37 -4.36 0.73
C MET A 199 6.22 -2.85 0.86
N SER A 200 6.74 -2.26 1.95
CA SER A 200 6.80 -0.80 2.13
C SER A 200 7.52 -0.12 0.96
N LEU A 201 8.69 -0.64 0.56
CA LEU A 201 9.45 -0.13 -0.58
C LEU A 201 8.72 -0.33 -1.91
N LEU A 202 8.04 -1.46 -2.09
CA LEU A 202 7.25 -1.72 -3.29
C LEU A 202 6.08 -0.73 -3.41
N LEU A 203 5.37 -0.47 -2.33
CA LEU A 203 4.28 0.52 -2.32
C LEU A 203 4.81 1.94 -2.52
N ASP A 204 5.93 2.32 -1.87
CA ASP A 204 6.61 3.59 -2.13
C ASP A 204 6.98 3.75 -3.62
N PHE A 205 7.37 2.63 -4.28
CA PHE A 205 7.72 2.63 -5.71
C PHE A 205 6.50 2.78 -6.61
N LEU A 206 5.38 2.12 -6.28
CA LEU A 206 4.20 2.08 -7.15
C LEU A 206 3.33 3.33 -7.04
N MET A 207 3.34 4.06 -5.92
CA MET A 207 2.46 5.20 -5.67
C MET A 207 3.09 6.51 -6.14
N ASN A 208 2.27 7.36 -6.77
CA ASN A 208 2.66 8.67 -7.32
C ASN A 208 2.60 9.81 -6.26
N ASP A 209 2.73 11.05 -6.72
CA ASP A 209 2.74 12.29 -5.95
C ASP A 209 1.36 12.70 -5.37
N GLU A 210 0.25 12.12 -5.84
CA GLU A 210 -1.09 12.44 -5.31
C GLU A 210 -1.18 12.18 -3.79
N ILE A 211 -0.46 11.17 -3.29
CA ILE A 211 -0.46 10.82 -1.86
C ILE A 211 0.58 11.59 -1.03
N ASP A 212 1.35 12.48 -1.66
CA ASP A 212 2.36 13.34 -1.01
C ASP A 212 1.80 14.71 -0.63
N GLN A 213 0.61 15.03 -1.13
CA GLN A 213 0.00 16.32 -0.90
C GLN A 213 -0.46 16.49 0.57
N PRO A 214 -0.46 17.72 1.09
CA PRO A 214 -1.07 18.00 2.38
C PRO A 214 -2.53 17.58 2.39
N VAL A 215 -2.95 16.89 3.44
CA VAL A 215 -4.33 16.42 3.60
C VAL A 215 -5.00 17.09 4.79
N THR A 216 -6.34 17.09 4.81
CA THR A 216 -7.12 17.46 5.98
C THR A 216 -7.28 16.28 6.92
N ARG A 217 -7.67 16.52 8.18
CA ARG A 217 -8.03 15.46 9.14
C ARG A 217 -9.18 14.59 8.60
N TRP A 218 -10.08 15.17 7.81
CA TRP A 218 -11.13 14.43 7.10
C TRP A 218 -10.57 13.40 6.13
N GLN A 219 -9.62 13.79 5.31
CA GLN A 219 -8.95 12.88 4.37
C GLN A 219 -8.08 11.84 5.09
N GLU A 220 -7.41 12.23 6.18
CA GLU A 220 -6.60 11.34 7.01
C GLU A 220 -7.44 10.24 7.70
N ALA A 221 -8.71 10.52 7.97
CA ALA A 221 -9.68 9.56 8.54
C ALA A 221 -10.18 8.48 7.54
N PHE A 222 -9.39 8.18 6.52
CA PHE A 222 -9.53 6.94 5.75
C PHE A 222 -9.00 5.73 6.55
N LEU A 223 -8.24 5.98 7.61
CA LEU A 223 -7.69 4.99 8.52
C LEU A 223 -8.59 4.80 9.74
N PRO A 224 -8.81 3.55 10.19
CA PRO A 224 -9.65 3.25 11.35
C PRO A 224 -9.20 3.98 12.62
N ASP A 225 -7.89 3.94 12.94
CA ASP A 225 -7.33 4.58 14.12
C ASP A 225 -7.44 6.10 14.07
N GLU A 226 -7.33 6.71 12.89
CA GLU A 226 -7.45 8.16 12.74
C GLU A 226 -8.92 8.59 12.88
N LEU A 227 -9.87 7.83 12.32
CA LEU A 227 -11.30 8.10 12.53
C LEU A 227 -11.67 7.94 14.01
N GLU A 228 -11.25 6.84 14.64
CA GLU A 228 -11.47 6.59 16.07
C GLU A 228 -10.97 7.75 16.94
N ARG A 229 -9.75 8.23 16.67
CA ARG A 229 -9.16 9.36 17.39
C ARG A 229 -9.95 10.67 17.21
N GLN A 230 -10.30 11.01 15.95
CA GLN A 230 -11.05 12.23 15.66
C GLN A 230 -12.45 12.20 16.29
N VAL A 231 -13.13 11.05 16.23
CA VAL A 231 -14.48 10.88 16.84
C VAL A 231 -14.39 10.99 18.36
N ALA A 232 -13.32 10.44 19.01
CA ALA A 232 -13.11 10.54 20.45
C ALA A 232 -12.93 11.98 20.95
N GLU A 233 -12.28 12.83 20.16
CA GLU A 233 -11.97 14.22 20.51
C GLU A 233 -13.10 15.21 20.15
N MET A 234 -14.08 14.75 19.37
CA MET A 234 -15.10 15.63 18.79
C MET A 234 -16.17 16.04 19.81
N GLN A 235 -16.54 17.33 19.72
CA GLN A 235 -17.72 17.89 20.37
C GLN A 235 -18.78 18.20 19.29
N VAL A 236 -20.00 17.76 19.51
CA VAL A 236 -21.14 18.05 18.63
C VAL A 236 -22.10 19.02 19.32
N VAL A 237 -22.76 19.83 18.50
CA VAL A 237 -23.81 20.74 18.99
C VAL A 237 -25.14 20.00 18.95
N GLY A 238 -25.77 19.83 20.13
CA GLY A 238 -27.07 19.22 20.27
C GLY A 238 -28.23 20.16 19.83
N GLU A 239 -29.45 19.61 19.85
CA GLU A 239 -30.69 20.40 19.56
C GLU A 239 -30.90 21.53 20.54
N ASP A 240 -30.37 21.41 21.75
CA ASP A 240 -30.39 22.44 22.79
C ASP A 240 -29.35 23.55 22.59
N GLY A 241 -28.55 23.47 21.53
CA GLY A 241 -27.43 24.38 21.24
C GLY A 241 -26.19 24.17 22.12
N GLN A 242 -26.20 23.17 23.03
CA GLN A 242 -25.04 22.87 23.87
C GLN A 242 -24.09 21.93 23.17
N LYS A 243 -22.78 22.06 23.50
CA LYS A 243 -21.76 21.13 23.04
C LYS A 243 -21.65 19.94 23.98
N HIS A 244 -21.65 18.75 23.42
CA HIS A 244 -21.39 17.52 24.14
C HIS A 244 -20.43 16.59 23.37
N PRO A 245 -19.68 15.71 24.04
CA PRO A 245 -18.81 14.75 23.36
C PRO A 245 -19.61 13.86 22.40
N LEU A 246 -19.07 13.61 21.19
CA LEU A 246 -19.67 12.67 20.23
C LEU A 246 -19.59 11.22 20.75
N VAL A 247 -18.61 10.89 21.59
CA VAL A 247 -18.46 9.57 22.20
C VAL A 247 -18.99 9.61 23.64
N ALA A 248 -20.02 8.83 23.92
CA ALA A 248 -20.56 8.66 25.27
C ALA A 248 -19.70 7.72 26.12
N ARG A 249 -19.16 6.66 25.50
CA ARG A 249 -18.37 5.63 26.18
C ARG A 249 -17.40 4.93 25.24
N ASN A 250 -16.18 4.65 25.72
CA ASN A 250 -15.20 3.80 25.06
C ASN A 250 -15.15 2.43 25.74
N VAL A 251 -15.14 1.35 24.95
CA VAL A 251 -15.07 -0.03 25.44
C VAL A 251 -14.00 -0.79 24.68
N THR A 252 -13.01 -1.35 25.37
CA THR A 252 -12.07 -2.30 24.80
C THR A 252 -12.59 -3.71 25.04
N VAL A 253 -13.05 -4.37 23.97
CA VAL A 253 -13.54 -5.76 24.03
C VAL A 253 -12.39 -6.75 24.05
N TYR A 254 -11.33 -6.43 23.30
CA TYR A 254 -10.13 -7.25 23.23
C TYR A 254 -8.91 -6.39 22.89
N GLU A 255 -7.81 -6.61 23.59
CA GLU A 255 -6.51 -6.03 23.30
C GLU A 255 -5.56 -7.14 22.82
N SER A 256 -4.88 -6.90 21.70
CA SER A 256 -3.94 -7.86 21.09
C SER A 256 -2.69 -8.04 21.96
N HIS A 257 -2.19 -9.27 22.01
CA HIS A 257 -1.02 -9.62 22.81
C HIS A 257 0.23 -9.77 21.93
N GLY A 258 1.33 -9.10 22.32
CA GLY A 258 2.63 -9.23 21.65
C GLY A 258 2.69 -8.64 20.22
N ARG A 259 1.67 -7.96 19.77
CA ARG A 259 1.66 -7.29 18.47
C ARG A 259 2.37 -5.93 18.57
N PRO A 260 3.34 -5.61 17.68
CA PRO A 260 3.93 -4.28 17.64
C PRO A 260 2.87 -3.23 17.34
N LYS A 261 2.91 -2.11 18.07
CA LYS A 261 2.06 -0.95 17.75
C LYS A 261 2.54 -0.30 16.46
N THR A 262 1.60 0.18 15.65
CA THR A 262 1.93 1.01 14.48
C THR A 262 2.71 2.25 14.93
N PRO A 263 3.88 2.57 14.34
CA PRO A 263 4.66 3.74 14.72
C PRO A 263 3.88 5.04 14.55
N ASP A 264 4.07 6.01 15.43
CA ASP A 264 3.43 7.33 15.32
C ASP A 264 3.98 8.18 14.18
N GLN A 265 5.20 7.90 13.75
CA GLN A 265 5.91 8.59 12.67
C GLN A 265 6.42 7.57 11.65
N PRO A 266 6.53 7.95 10.37
CA PRO A 266 7.10 7.05 9.36
C PRO A 266 8.57 6.74 9.68
N PRO A 267 9.01 5.48 9.48
CA PRO A 267 10.40 5.08 9.76
C PRO A 267 11.38 5.75 8.79
N LYS A 268 12.56 6.11 9.29
CA LYS A 268 13.60 6.86 8.54
C LYS A 268 14.62 5.91 7.87
N TYR A 269 14.21 5.19 6.83
CA TYR A 269 15.08 4.24 6.13
C TYR A 269 16.04 4.85 5.10
N GLY A 270 15.91 6.15 4.77
CA GLY A 270 16.73 6.80 3.73
C GLY A 270 18.24 6.57 3.88
N PRO A 271 18.86 6.80 5.05
CA PRO A 271 20.31 6.55 5.23
C PRO A 271 20.73 5.11 5.01
N VAL A 272 19.93 4.14 5.48
CA VAL A 272 20.22 2.70 5.29
C VAL A 272 20.12 2.34 3.81
N LEU A 273 19.12 2.84 3.11
CA LEU A 273 18.93 2.61 1.69
C LEU A 273 20.05 3.22 0.85
N LEU A 274 20.55 4.41 1.23
CA LEU A 274 21.72 5.02 0.60
C LEU A 274 22.97 4.15 0.76
N VAL A 275 23.23 3.65 1.98
CA VAL A 275 24.36 2.75 2.24
C VAL A 275 24.24 1.48 1.40
N LEU A 276 23.06 0.89 1.32
CA LEU A 276 22.79 -0.30 0.48
C LEU A 276 23.01 0.02 -1.02
N GLY A 277 22.53 1.16 -1.49
CA GLY A 277 22.73 1.62 -2.87
C GLY A 277 24.22 1.79 -3.21
N LEU A 278 24.97 2.44 -2.34
CA LEU A 278 26.42 2.64 -2.48
C LEU A 278 27.19 1.32 -2.39
N ALA A 279 26.83 0.43 -1.48
CA ALA A 279 27.46 -0.87 -1.33
C ALA A 279 27.26 -1.75 -2.57
N PHE A 280 26.05 -1.75 -3.11
CA PHE A 280 25.72 -2.51 -4.32
C PHE A 280 26.44 -1.94 -5.56
N GLY A 281 26.38 -0.60 -5.75
CA GLY A 281 27.07 0.07 -6.85
C GLY A 281 28.59 -0.02 -6.74
N GLY A 282 29.16 0.17 -5.55
CA GLY A 282 30.58 -0.03 -5.26
C GLY A 282 31.03 -1.47 -5.44
N GLY A 283 30.19 -2.42 -5.03
CA GLY A 283 30.43 -3.85 -5.28
C GLY A 283 30.55 -4.18 -6.78
N ALA A 284 29.68 -3.59 -7.62
CA ALA A 284 29.77 -3.71 -9.07
C ALA A 284 31.13 -3.19 -9.62
N VAL A 285 31.57 -2.02 -9.15
CA VAL A 285 32.86 -1.44 -9.51
C VAL A 285 34.00 -2.38 -9.06
N GLY A 286 33.95 -2.86 -7.81
CA GLY A 286 34.94 -3.83 -7.29
C GLY A 286 35.02 -5.13 -8.10
N LEU A 287 33.87 -5.71 -8.46
CA LEU A 287 33.79 -6.91 -9.33
C LEU A 287 34.36 -6.65 -10.71
N SER A 288 34.13 -5.46 -11.27
CA SER A 288 34.66 -5.07 -12.57
C SER A 288 36.18 -4.91 -12.55
N LEU A 289 36.74 -4.28 -11.52
CA LEU A 289 38.17 -4.16 -11.31
C LEU A 289 38.82 -5.52 -11.06
N TRP A 290 38.22 -6.39 -10.26
CA TRP A 290 38.68 -7.76 -10.06
C TRP A 290 38.68 -8.53 -11.38
N ARG A 291 37.61 -8.47 -12.18
CA ARG A 291 37.53 -9.09 -13.50
C ARG A 291 38.66 -8.62 -14.42
N ARG A 292 38.94 -7.30 -14.41
CA ARG A 292 40.01 -6.70 -15.23
C ARG A 292 41.40 -7.22 -14.82
N LYS A 293 41.62 -7.41 -13.52
CA LYS A 293 42.92 -7.85 -12.98
C LYS A 293 43.13 -9.35 -13.17
N SER A 294 42.10 -10.19 -12.96
CA SER A 294 42.21 -11.64 -12.93
C SER A 294 41.87 -12.33 -14.26
N GLY A 295 41.12 -11.66 -15.14
CA GLY A 295 40.53 -12.33 -16.32
C GLY A 295 39.52 -13.43 -15.98
N GLY A 296 39.21 -13.60 -14.68
CA GLY A 296 38.53 -14.76 -14.12
C GLY A 296 37.06 -14.89 -14.48
N ARG A 297 36.57 -16.14 -14.40
CA ARG A 297 35.13 -16.44 -14.60
C ARG A 297 34.28 -15.97 -13.42
N ALA A 298 34.78 -16.07 -12.17
CA ALA A 298 34.04 -15.76 -10.95
C ALA A 298 33.51 -14.31 -10.92
N PRO A 299 34.33 -13.24 -11.10
CA PRO A 299 33.82 -11.87 -11.07
C PRO A 299 32.85 -11.58 -12.23
N ARG A 300 33.01 -12.25 -13.38
CA ARG A 300 32.08 -12.16 -14.51
C ARG A 300 30.70 -12.72 -14.14
N ILE A 301 30.67 -13.90 -13.52
CA ILE A 301 29.43 -14.55 -13.08
C ILE A 301 28.74 -13.69 -12.01
N LEU A 302 29.49 -13.22 -11.01
CA LEU A 302 28.93 -12.37 -9.94
C LEU A 302 28.37 -11.06 -10.48
N LEU A 303 29.05 -10.41 -11.43
CA LEU A 303 28.54 -9.20 -12.08
C LEU A 303 27.29 -9.52 -12.92
N GLY A 304 27.24 -10.66 -13.57
CA GLY A 304 26.06 -11.14 -14.30
C GLY A 304 24.89 -11.40 -13.36
N LEU A 305 25.09 -12.07 -12.22
CA LEU A 305 24.10 -12.30 -11.19
C LEU A 305 23.55 -10.98 -10.61
N GLN A 306 24.41 -9.98 -10.41
CA GLN A 306 24.00 -8.67 -9.94
C GLN A 306 23.06 -7.97 -10.95
N ASN A 307 23.34 -8.12 -12.27
CA ASN A 307 22.43 -7.60 -13.33
C ASN A 307 21.10 -8.37 -13.35
N VAL A 308 21.12 -9.70 -13.20
CA VAL A 308 19.90 -10.52 -13.11
C VAL A 308 19.07 -10.11 -11.89
N PHE A 309 19.69 -9.97 -10.73
CA PHE A 309 19.03 -9.51 -9.51
C PHE A 309 18.37 -8.15 -9.72
N PHE A 310 19.07 -7.20 -10.33
CA PHE A 310 18.53 -5.87 -10.59
C PHE A 310 17.32 -5.92 -11.54
N GLY A 311 17.39 -6.71 -12.59
CA GLY A 311 16.28 -6.91 -13.52
C GLY A 311 15.05 -7.53 -12.88
N LEU A 312 15.24 -8.47 -11.95
CA LEU A 312 14.15 -9.09 -11.20
C LEU A 312 13.52 -8.12 -10.18
N VAL A 313 14.35 -7.48 -9.35
CA VAL A 313 13.89 -6.70 -8.20
C VAL A 313 13.36 -5.32 -8.60
N PHE A 314 13.92 -4.70 -9.63
CA PHE A 314 13.53 -3.36 -10.09
C PHE A 314 12.92 -3.36 -11.49
N GLY A 315 13.36 -4.27 -12.38
CA GLY A 315 12.86 -4.33 -13.75
C GLY A 315 11.42 -4.84 -13.82
N ILE A 316 11.07 -5.87 -13.05
CA ILE A 316 9.69 -6.39 -13.00
C ILE A 316 8.73 -5.33 -12.42
N PRO A 317 8.98 -4.73 -11.23
CA PRO A 317 8.13 -3.64 -10.75
C PRO A 317 8.09 -2.43 -11.69
N GLY A 318 9.20 -2.03 -12.30
CA GLY A 318 9.24 -0.92 -13.25
C GLY A 318 8.43 -1.19 -14.53
N PHE A 319 8.42 -2.43 -15.01
CA PHE A 319 7.55 -2.83 -16.11
C PHE A 319 6.08 -2.85 -15.67
N ALA A 320 5.78 -3.41 -14.50
CA ALA A 320 4.43 -3.44 -13.95
C ALA A 320 3.88 -2.02 -13.74
N LEU A 321 4.66 -1.12 -13.16
CA LEU A 321 4.29 0.29 -12.98
C LEU A 321 3.97 0.98 -14.30
N PHE A 322 4.77 0.74 -15.34
CA PHE A 322 4.51 1.26 -16.68
C PHE A 322 3.19 0.74 -17.25
N ILE A 323 2.91 -0.56 -17.11
CA ILE A 323 1.63 -1.17 -17.55
C ILE A 323 0.46 -0.59 -16.76
N MET A 324 0.60 -0.46 -15.43
CA MET A 324 -0.44 0.12 -14.58
C MET A 324 -0.77 1.55 -15.00
N TRP A 325 0.24 2.37 -15.26
CA TRP A 325 0.04 3.75 -15.74
C TRP A 325 -0.65 3.83 -17.10
N MET A 326 -0.23 2.98 -18.06
CA MET A 326 -0.68 3.10 -19.46
C MET A 326 -1.99 2.40 -19.77
N PHE A 327 -2.36 1.35 -18.99
CA PHE A 327 -3.41 0.41 -19.40
C PHE A 327 -4.42 0.08 -18.29
N THR A 328 -4.29 0.67 -17.08
CA THR A 328 -5.20 0.36 -15.97
C THR A 328 -5.79 1.62 -15.35
N GLU A 329 -6.76 1.47 -14.47
CA GLU A 329 -7.43 2.56 -13.74
C GLU A 329 -6.82 2.81 -12.35
N HIS A 330 -5.59 2.35 -12.09
CA HIS A 330 -4.86 2.62 -10.85
C HIS A 330 -4.31 4.06 -10.85
N THR A 331 -5.13 5.04 -10.57
CA THR A 331 -4.77 6.48 -10.64
C THR A 331 -3.54 6.82 -9.81
N VAL A 332 -3.38 6.20 -8.65
CA VAL A 332 -2.23 6.39 -7.75
C VAL A 332 -0.89 5.92 -8.33
N THR A 333 -0.87 5.36 -9.55
CA THR A 333 0.36 4.96 -10.26
C THR A 333 0.70 5.88 -11.43
N TYR A 334 -0.19 6.83 -11.77
CA TYR A 334 -0.06 7.66 -12.96
C TYR A 334 1.07 8.68 -12.82
N ARG A 335 1.76 8.98 -13.93
CA ARG A 335 2.86 9.98 -13.99
C ARG A 335 3.95 9.76 -12.93
N ASN A 336 4.16 8.51 -12.51
CA ASN A 336 5.04 8.17 -11.42
C ASN A 336 6.51 8.42 -11.78
N GLU A 337 7.16 9.28 -11.00
CA GLU A 337 8.56 9.68 -11.20
C GLU A 337 9.56 8.54 -11.00
N ASN A 338 9.16 7.46 -10.32
CA ASN A 338 10.03 6.29 -10.14
C ASN A 338 10.36 5.58 -11.45
N LEU A 339 9.63 5.86 -12.53
CA LEU A 339 9.98 5.39 -13.87
C LEU A 339 11.30 5.99 -14.38
N PHE A 340 11.78 7.09 -13.83
CA PHE A 340 13.15 7.56 -14.08
C PHE A 340 14.20 6.68 -13.43
N LEU A 341 13.88 5.99 -12.34
CA LEU A 341 14.80 5.13 -11.57
C LEU A 341 14.78 3.69 -12.08
N ALA A 342 13.58 3.15 -12.32
CA ALA A 342 13.36 1.80 -12.82
C ALA A 342 12.14 1.78 -13.75
N ASN A 343 12.31 1.24 -14.95
CA ASN A 343 11.34 1.28 -16.05
C ASN A 343 11.45 0.00 -16.91
N PRO A 344 10.65 -0.19 -17.96
CA PRO A 344 10.71 -1.38 -18.80
C PRO A 344 12.10 -1.73 -19.36
N LEU A 345 12.96 -0.71 -19.61
CA LEU A 345 14.33 -0.97 -20.08
C LEU A 345 15.17 -1.68 -19.01
N THR A 346 14.88 -1.45 -17.72
CA THR A 346 15.57 -2.10 -16.59
C THR A 346 15.44 -3.63 -16.66
N LEU A 347 14.32 -4.15 -17.19
CA LEU A 347 14.09 -5.58 -17.35
C LEU A 347 15.10 -6.23 -18.29
N LEU A 348 15.67 -5.47 -19.25
CA LEU A 348 16.69 -5.98 -20.19
C LEU A 348 18.02 -6.33 -19.51
N THR A 349 18.26 -5.85 -18.28
CA THR A 349 19.44 -6.25 -17.48
C THR A 349 19.44 -7.73 -17.16
N LEU A 350 18.25 -8.37 -17.07
CA LEU A 350 18.08 -9.79 -16.79
C LEU A 350 18.68 -10.68 -17.90
N PRO A 351 18.19 -10.66 -19.16
CA PRO A 351 18.75 -11.50 -20.22
C PRO A 351 20.20 -11.13 -20.54
N LEU A 352 20.58 -9.85 -20.45
CA LEU A 352 21.96 -9.42 -20.69
C LEU A 352 22.91 -9.85 -19.57
N GLY A 353 22.43 -9.88 -18.30
CA GLY A 353 23.15 -10.42 -17.16
C GLY A 353 23.42 -11.93 -17.33
N ILE A 354 22.42 -12.69 -17.77
CA ILE A 354 22.56 -14.10 -18.12
C ILE A 354 23.60 -14.29 -19.22
N GLN A 355 23.52 -13.53 -20.33
CA GLN A 355 24.50 -13.58 -21.42
C GLN A 355 25.92 -13.27 -20.91
N LEU A 356 26.06 -12.31 -19.97
CA LEU A 356 27.35 -12.00 -19.38
C LEU A 356 27.91 -13.20 -18.58
N MET A 357 27.06 -13.88 -17.78
CA MET A 357 27.48 -15.07 -17.02
C MET A 357 28.04 -16.17 -17.94
N PHE A 358 27.38 -16.41 -19.06
CA PHE A 358 27.82 -17.42 -20.05
C PHE A 358 28.95 -16.96 -20.97
N GLY A 359 29.50 -15.75 -20.77
CA GLY A 359 30.70 -15.30 -21.44
C GLY A 359 30.48 -14.66 -22.82
N SER A 360 29.29 -14.18 -23.13
CA SER A 360 29.02 -13.45 -24.35
C SER A 360 29.92 -12.22 -24.47
N GLU A 361 30.64 -12.08 -25.58
CA GLU A 361 31.52 -10.94 -25.85
C GLU A 361 30.76 -9.62 -26.07
N ARG A 362 29.50 -9.71 -26.53
CA ARG A 362 28.63 -8.55 -26.79
C ARG A 362 27.90 -8.05 -25.55
N ALA A 363 27.70 -8.91 -24.53
CA ALA A 363 26.93 -8.55 -23.36
C ALA A 363 27.52 -7.38 -22.54
N PRO A 364 28.85 -7.27 -22.31
CA PRO A 364 29.40 -6.15 -21.56
C PRO A 364 29.13 -4.78 -22.20
N GLU A 365 29.24 -4.69 -23.53
CA GLU A 365 28.99 -3.41 -24.23
C GLU A 365 27.50 -3.06 -24.27
N ARG A 366 26.61 -4.06 -24.46
CA ARG A 366 25.16 -3.86 -24.42
C ARG A 366 24.71 -3.41 -23.03
N LEU A 367 25.19 -4.08 -21.98
CA LEU A 367 24.93 -3.70 -20.60
C LEU A 367 25.44 -2.30 -20.28
N ARG A 368 26.68 -1.96 -20.74
CA ARG A 368 27.23 -0.63 -20.53
C ARG A 368 26.34 0.46 -21.12
N ARG A 369 25.89 0.30 -22.37
CA ARG A 369 24.99 1.26 -23.03
C ARG A 369 23.67 1.38 -22.28
N LEU A 370 23.09 0.24 -21.90
CA LEU A 370 21.84 0.19 -21.12
C LEU A 370 22.00 0.93 -19.79
N TRP A 371 23.07 0.64 -19.02
CA TRP A 371 23.28 1.29 -17.73
C TRP A 371 23.59 2.78 -17.82
N LEU A 372 24.25 3.23 -18.88
CA LEU A 372 24.43 4.67 -19.13
C LEU A 372 23.08 5.36 -19.37
N VAL A 373 22.16 4.71 -20.07
CA VAL A 373 20.79 5.23 -20.26
C VAL A 373 20.04 5.24 -18.94
N LEU A 374 20.03 4.11 -18.20
CA LEU A 374 19.29 4.00 -16.93
C LEU A 374 19.85 4.98 -15.86
N ALA A 375 21.18 5.08 -15.73
CA ALA A 375 21.80 6.04 -14.82
C ALA A 375 21.53 7.49 -15.26
N GLY A 376 21.56 7.76 -16.56
CA GLY A 376 21.20 9.06 -17.11
C GLY A 376 19.77 9.47 -16.83
N LEU A 377 18.82 8.54 -17.00
CA LEU A 377 17.42 8.76 -16.63
C LEU A 377 17.27 9.02 -15.12
N GLY A 378 17.93 8.23 -14.27
CA GLY A 378 17.91 8.44 -12.82
C GLY A 378 18.49 9.81 -12.39
N VAL A 379 19.60 10.24 -13.02
CA VAL A 379 20.17 11.59 -12.80
C VAL A 379 19.22 12.67 -13.31
N LEU A 380 18.59 12.48 -14.46
CA LEU A 380 17.58 13.39 -14.99
C LEU A 380 16.40 13.52 -14.02
N GLY A 381 15.87 12.40 -13.51
CA GLY A 381 14.79 12.41 -12.49
C GLY A 381 15.20 13.21 -11.24
N LEU A 382 16.45 13.04 -10.76
CA LEU A 382 16.96 13.83 -9.64
C LEU A 382 17.05 15.33 -9.98
N VAL A 383 17.53 15.70 -11.18
CA VAL A 383 17.63 17.11 -11.60
C VAL A 383 16.24 17.74 -11.73
N LEU A 384 15.26 16.98 -12.25
CA LEU A 384 13.90 17.46 -12.41
C LEU A 384 13.21 17.77 -11.07
N LYS A 385 13.69 17.22 -9.93
CA LYS A 385 13.24 17.63 -8.57
C LYS A 385 13.43 19.12 -8.26
N ALA A 386 14.21 19.85 -9.05
CA ALA A 386 14.28 21.31 -8.94
C ALA A 386 13.03 22.02 -9.47
N LEU A 387 12.15 21.31 -10.17
CA LEU A 387 10.91 21.84 -10.74
C LEU A 387 9.71 21.46 -9.85
N PRO A 388 8.80 22.40 -9.54
CA PRO A 388 7.67 22.14 -8.63
C PRO A 388 6.71 21.01 -9.05
N MET A 389 6.70 20.66 -10.33
CA MET A 389 5.85 19.58 -10.87
C MET A 389 6.44 18.18 -10.67
N PHE A 390 7.65 18.05 -10.13
CA PHE A 390 8.32 16.81 -9.80
C PHE A 390 8.49 16.74 -8.27
N ASP A 391 7.39 16.67 -7.56
CA ASP A 391 7.33 16.79 -6.10
C ASP A 391 7.06 15.46 -5.36
N GLN A 392 7.01 14.33 -6.09
CA GLN A 392 6.82 13.00 -5.49
C GLN A 392 7.89 12.73 -4.42
N ASP A 393 7.48 12.37 -3.19
CA ASP A 393 8.42 11.98 -2.13
C ASP A 393 8.97 10.56 -2.37
N ASN A 394 9.94 10.45 -3.28
CA ASN A 394 10.62 9.21 -3.63
C ASN A 394 12.12 9.19 -3.22
N TRP A 395 12.53 10.02 -2.25
CA TRP A 395 13.92 10.12 -1.79
C TRP A 395 14.51 8.79 -1.33
N ARG A 396 13.71 7.90 -0.74
CA ARG A 396 14.12 6.54 -0.36
C ARG A 396 14.58 5.72 -1.56
N LEU A 397 13.85 5.81 -2.66
CA LEU A 397 14.14 5.08 -3.89
C LEU A 397 15.30 5.68 -4.66
N ILE A 398 15.39 7.01 -4.70
CA ILE A 398 16.55 7.73 -5.24
C ILE A 398 17.81 7.30 -4.49
N ALA A 399 17.80 7.31 -3.15
CA ALA A 399 18.91 6.91 -2.32
C ALA A 399 19.37 5.46 -2.56
N LEU A 400 18.45 4.55 -2.86
CA LEU A 400 18.77 3.16 -3.15
C LEU A 400 19.21 2.96 -4.60
N ILE A 401 18.37 3.34 -5.57
CA ILE A 401 18.49 2.91 -6.97
C ILE A 401 19.52 3.74 -7.75
N LEU A 402 19.61 5.05 -7.49
CA LEU A 402 20.51 5.92 -8.24
C LEU A 402 21.99 5.57 -8.02
N PRO A 403 22.51 5.40 -6.79
CA PRO A 403 23.89 4.96 -6.59
C PRO A 403 24.19 3.58 -7.18
N MET A 404 23.21 2.65 -7.13
CA MET A 404 23.31 1.34 -7.78
C MET A 404 23.50 1.50 -9.29
N SER A 405 22.64 2.30 -9.94
CA SER A 405 22.65 2.50 -11.39
C SER A 405 23.93 3.18 -11.87
N VAL A 406 24.37 4.22 -11.17
CA VAL A 406 25.63 4.93 -11.46
C VAL A 406 26.83 4.00 -11.28
N GLY A 407 26.85 3.20 -10.19
CA GLY A 407 27.91 2.24 -9.92
C GLY A 407 27.98 1.16 -11.01
N MET A 408 26.85 0.65 -11.49
CA MET A 408 26.79 -0.32 -12.59
C MET A 408 27.29 0.27 -13.92
N ALA A 409 26.89 1.49 -14.24
CA ALA A 409 27.37 2.21 -15.43
C ALA A 409 28.91 2.42 -15.36
N GLY A 410 29.41 2.85 -14.22
CA GLY A 410 30.85 3.03 -13.95
C GLY A 410 31.63 1.71 -14.05
N ALA A 411 31.13 0.67 -13.41
CA ALA A 411 31.74 -0.68 -13.45
C ALA A 411 31.98 -1.18 -14.87
N LEU A 412 30.97 -1.08 -15.73
CA LEU A 412 31.04 -1.56 -17.10
C LEU A 412 31.85 -0.65 -18.02
N THR A 413 31.98 0.63 -17.67
CA THR A 413 32.86 1.57 -18.39
C THR A 413 34.32 1.31 -18.05
N LEU A 414 34.65 1.09 -16.77
CA LEU A 414 35.99 0.77 -16.30
C LEU A 414 36.51 -0.58 -16.81
N SER A 415 35.61 -1.50 -17.17
CA SER A 415 35.99 -2.84 -17.71
C SER A 415 36.55 -2.78 -19.13
N ARG A 416 36.49 -1.66 -19.84
CA ARG A 416 37.13 -1.46 -21.15
C ARG A 416 38.65 -1.37 -21.01
N ALA A 417 39.37 -2.12 -21.82
CA ALA A 417 40.81 -1.88 -22.01
C ALA A 417 41.01 -0.47 -22.64
N PRO A 418 42.03 0.30 -22.22
CA PRO A 418 42.37 1.56 -22.89
C PRO A 418 42.53 1.33 -24.40
N ALA A 419 42.03 2.27 -25.20
CA ALA A 419 42.08 2.17 -26.68
C ALA A 419 43.52 2.02 -27.20
N ALA A 420 44.49 2.56 -26.45
CA ALA A 420 45.92 2.45 -26.77
C ALA A 420 46.45 1.01 -26.79
N ASN A 421 45.98 0.10 -25.92
CA ASN A 421 46.42 -1.29 -25.92
C ASN A 421 45.82 -2.11 -27.09
N ARG A 422 44.66 -1.73 -27.63
CA ARG A 422 44.06 -2.40 -28.77
C ARG A 422 44.77 -2.09 -30.07
N ALA A 423 45.30 -0.87 -30.20
CA ALA A 423 46.09 -0.49 -31.37
C ALA A 423 47.46 -1.17 -31.38
N SER A 424 48.10 -1.35 -30.19
CA SER A 424 49.38 -2.08 -30.08
C SER A 424 49.21 -3.60 -30.28
N ASP A 425 48.09 -4.19 -29.79
CA ASP A 425 47.83 -5.62 -30.02
C ASP A 425 47.43 -5.92 -31.48
N ALA A 426 46.70 -5.00 -32.11
CA ALA A 426 46.40 -5.10 -33.55
C ALA A 426 47.69 -4.96 -34.43
N LEU A 427 48.60 -4.05 -34.02
CA LEU A 427 49.88 -3.89 -34.70
C LEU A 427 50.79 -5.08 -34.48
N ALA A 428 50.81 -5.63 -33.23
CA ALA A 428 51.60 -6.84 -32.92
C ALA A 428 51.06 -8.11 -33.61
N SER A 429 49.73 -8.19 -33.82
CA SER A 429 49.13 -9.30 -34.57
C SER A 429 49.34 -9.19 -36.06
N SER A 430 49.37 -7.96 -36.65
CA SER A 430 49.70 -7.78 -38.07
C SER A 430 51.19 -8.04 -38.38
N LEU A 431 52.08 -7.72 -37.43
CA LEU A 431 53.51 -8.01 -37.53
C LEU A 431 53.90 -9.48 -37.37
N LYS A 432 53.02 -10.30 -36.78
CA LYS A 432 53.19 -11.77 -36.67
C LYS A 432 52.58 -12.54 -37.86
N ALA A 433 51.80 -11.89 -38.69
CA ALA A 433 51.18 -12.46 -39.89
C ALA A 433 51.89 -12.13 -41.19
N SER A 434 52.91 -11.28 -41.14
CA SER A 434 53.88 -10.98 -42.18
C SER A 434 55.21 -11.73 -41.95
#